data_b81e707f3c98cc8b696bc13b9ac861d4
#
_entry.id   b81e707f3c98cc8b696bc13b9ac861d4
#
_cell.length_a   1.000
_cell.length_b   1.000
_cell.length_c   1.000
_cell.angle_alpha   90.00
_cell.angle_beta   90.00
_cell.angle_gamma   90.00
#
_symmetry.space_group_name_H-M   'P 1'
#
loop_
_entity.id
_entity.type
_entity.pdbx_description
1 polymer ?
#
loop_
_entity_poly.entity_id
_entity_poly.type
_entity_poly.pdbx_seq_one_letter_code
_entity_poly.pdbx_strand_id
1 'polypeptide(L)'
;MYGKTVTIFNFYESPTTNEAKWYPHVIEHVDLIEDRGAILKKYGPDSKDNAVLHIRCLVDGGESRITDKNGTVLLYRTPREWSKQVNDELPLSITFGPGDFFTTGDYGSDVISDADYPAGLYQHLNSTRDGVYKITSVGMYMLIPHLEILGR
;
A
#
# COMPACT_ATOMS: atom_id res chain seq x y z
N MET A 1 -13.06 0.66 -13.07
CA MET A 1 -14.19 1.24 -12.33
C MET A 1 -13.78 1.48 -10.88
N TYR A 2 -13.95 2.68 -10.38
CA TYR A 2 -13.52 3.10 -9.05
C TYR A 2 -14.58 2.77 -7.99
N GLY A 3 -14.65 1.52 -7.60
CA GLY A 3 -15.66 1.09 -6.63
C GLY A 3 -15.19 0.07 -5.60
N LYS A 4 -13.90 -0.18 -5.56
CA LYS A 4 -13.31 -1.16 -4.65
C LYS A 4 -12.65 -0.50 -3.45
N THR A 5 -12.38 -1.29 -2.43
CA THR A 5 -11.67 -0.87 -1.21
C THR A 5 -10.42 -1.72 -1.06
N VAL A 6 -9.31 -1.08 -0.73
CA VAL A 6 -8.05 -1.76 -0.43
C VAL A 6 -7.47 -1.22 0.87
N THR A 7 -6.57 -1.99 1.47
CA THR A 7 -5.75 -1.54 2.59
C THR A 7 -4.30 -1.55 2.14
N ILE A 8 -3.65 -0.40 2.22
CA ILE A 8 -2.24 -0.23 1.90
C ILE A 8 -1.45 -0.37 3.19
N PHE A 9 -0.42 -1.21 3.20
CA PHE A 9 0.43 -1.41 4.35
C PHE A 9 1.80 -0.80 4.08
N ASN A 10 2.12 0.28 4.78
CA ASN A 10 3.42 0.93 4.68
C ASN A 10 4.34 0.44 5.80
N PHE A 11 5.49 -0.11 5.40
CA PHE A 11 6.49 -0.59 6.32
C PHE A 11 7.33 0.55 6.88
N TYR A 12 7.58 0.52 8.18
CA TYR A 12 8.48 1.47 8.83
C TYR A 12 9.31 0.77 9.89
N GLU A 13 10.60 0.96 9.82
CA GLU A 13 11.52 0.49 10.85
C GLU A 13 12.15 1.68 11.53
N SER A 14 11.98 1.78 12.86
CA SER A 14 12.50 2.88 13.63
C SER A 14 14.04 2.88 13.61
N PRO A 15 14.69 3.99 13.26
CA PRO A 15 16.16 4.06 13.27
C PRO A 15 16.76 4.03 14.67
N THR A 16 15.95 4.28 15.71
CA THR A 16 16.44 4.32 17.10
C THR A 16 16.19 3.02 17.86
N THR A 17 15.03 2.36 17.64
CA THR A 17 14.65 1.15 18.36
C THR A 17 14.71 -0.11 17.53
N ASN A 18 14.87 0.01 16.22
CA ASN A 18 14.79 -1.07 15.24
C ASN A 18 13.45 -1.83 15.26
N GLU A 19 12.41 -1.24 15.83
CA GLU A 19 11.08 -1.81 15.78
C GLU A 19 10.51 -1.69 14.37
N ALA A 20 10.03 -2.82 13.83
CA ALA A 20 9.37 -2.88 12.55
C ALA A 20 7.86 -2.80 12.74
N LYS A 21 7.22 -1.82 12.12
CA LYS A 21 5.79 -1.59 12.20
C LYS A 21 5.18 -1.42 10.83
N TRP A 22 3.89 -1.72 10.73
CA TRP A 22 3.10 -1.50 9.54
C TRP A 22 2.05 -0.43 9.82
N TYR A 23 1.96 0.55 8.90
CA TYR A 23 0.97 1.62 8.95
C TYR A 23 -0.08 1.36 7.89
N PRO A 24 -1.25 0.80 8.27
CA PRO A 24 -2.30 0.51 7.31
C PRO A 24 -3.10 1.77 6.98
N HIS A 25 -3.47 1.89 5.70
CA HIS A 25 -4.36 2.94 5.22
C HIS A 25 -5.46 2.30 4.40
N VAL A 26 -6.72 2.48 4.82
CA VAL A 26 -7.86 1.96 4.09
C VAL A 26 -8.33 3.01 3.10
N ILE A 27 -8.26 2.69 1.82
CA ILE A 27 -8.64 3.59 0.74
C ILE A 27 -9.85 3.01 0.01
N GLU A 28 -10.91 3.78 -0.03
CA GLU A 28 -12.13 3.44 -0.75
C GLU A 28 -12.14 4.07 -2.14
N HIS A 29 -13.05 3.59 -2.98
CA HIS A 29 -13.26 4.12 -4.33
C HIS A 29 -12.00 4.05 -5.20
N VAL A 30 -11.32 2.92 -5.13
CA VAL A 30 -10.16 2.62 -5.99
C VAL A 30 -10.58 1.72 -7.13
N ASP A 31 -9.78 1.72 -8.19
CA ASP A 31 -9.92 0.77 -9.30
C ASP A 31 -8.83 -0.28 -9.17
N LEU A 32 -9.23 -1.51 -8.97
CA LEU A 32 -8.32 -2.64 -8.83
C LEU A 32 -8.64 -3.66 -9.92
N ILE A 33 -7.64 -3.92 -10.75
CA ILE A 33 -7.69 -4.92 -11.80
C ILE A 33 -6.79 -6.07 -11.37
N GLU A 34 -7.37 -7.24 -11.20
CA GLU A 34 -6.65 -8.45 -10.81
C GLU A 34 -6.63 -9.43 -11.98
N ASP A 35 -5.46 -9.92 -12.33
CA ASP A 35 -5.32 -10.98 -13.33
C ASP A 35 -5.49 -12.34 -12.66
N ARG A 36 -6.69 -12.86 -12.68
CA ARG A 36 -7.02 -14.15 -12.06
C ARG A 36 -6.33 -15.33 -12.74
N GLY A 37 -6.03 -15.21 -14.02
CA GLY A 37 -5.24 -16.22 -14.73
C GLY A 37 -3.81 -16.30 -14.21
N ALA A 38 -3.24 -15.16 -13.83
CA ALA A 38 -1.91 -15.10 -13.25
C ALA A 38 -1.86 -15.62 -11.81
N ILE A 39 -2.97 -15.56 -11.07
CA ILE A 39 -3.05 -16.12 -9.72
C ILE A 39 -2.71 -17.60 -9.71
N LEU A 40 -3.17 -18.35 -10.69
CA LEU A 40 -2.86 -19.77 -10.83
C LEU A 40 -1.40 -20.03 -11.18
N LYS A 41 -0.69 -19.01 -11.71
CA LYS A 41 0.72 -19.07 -12.09
C LYS A 41 1.62 -18.41 -11.06
N LYS A 42 1.09 -17.97 -9.93
CA LYS A 42 1.79 -17.21 -8.90
C LYS A 42 3.01 -17.96 -8.34
N TYR A 43 3.07 -19.25 -8.53
CA TYR A 43 4.16 -20.10 -8.03
C TYR A 43 5.29 -20.30 -9.03
N GLY A 44 5.19 -19.69 -10.21
CA GLY A 44 6.24 -19.80 -11.22
C GLY A 44 7.32 -18.75 -11.04
N PRO A 45 8.57 -19.04 -11.47
CA PRO A 45 9.66 -18.04 -11.41
C PRO A 45 9.44 -16.83 -12.31
N ASP A 46 8.54 -16.95 -13.29
CA ASP A 46 8.21 -15.89 -14.24
C ASP A 46 6.93 -15.14 -13.89
N SER A 47 6.52 -15.12 -12.62
CA SER A 47 5.32 -14.41 -12.22
C SER A 47 5.44 -12.92 -12.54
N LYS A 48 4.51 -12.43 -13.36
CA LYS A 48 4.40 -11.00 -13.71
C LYS A 48 3.53 -10.30 -12.69
N ASP A 49 3.51 -8.98 -12.77
CA ASP A 49 2.56 -8.20 -11.97
C ASP A 49 1.15 -8.68 -12.31
N ASN A 50 0.40 -9.06 -11.29
CA ASN A 50 -0.93 -9.62 -11.44
C ASN A 50 -2.02 -8.76 -10.83
N ALA A 51 -1.67 -7.56 -10.38
CA ALA A 51 -2.64 -6.55 -9.94
C ALA A 51 -2.20 -5.17 -10.38
N VAL A 52 -3.17 -4.38 -10.83
CA VAL A 52 -2.98 -2.95 -11.15
C VAL A 52 -3.99 -2.18 -10.33
N LEU A 53 -3.50 -1.29 -9.48
CA LEU A 53 -4.31 -0.48 -8.59
C LEU A 53 -4.22 0.99 -9.01
N HIS A 54 -5.37 1.61 -9.25
CA HIS A 54 -5.46 3.04 -9.52
C HIS A 54 -6.11 3.74 -8.33
N ILE A 55 -5.42 4.73 -7.79
CA ILE A 55 -5.90 5.55 -6.67
C ILE A 55 -5.96 7.00 -7.12
N ARG A 56 -7.13 7.60 -7.02
CA ARG A 56 -7.29 9.03 -7.31
C ARG A 56 -6.59 9.86 -6.25
N CYS A 57 -5.98 10.94 -6.67
CA CYS A 57 -5.35 11.88 -5.76
C CYS A 57 -5.68 13.31 -6.14
N LEU A 58 -5.55 14.21 -5.17
CA LEU A 58 -5.61 15.64 -5.40
C LEU A 58 -4.18 16.18 -5.42
N VAL A 59 -3.90 17.06 -6.37
CA VAL A 59 -2.59 17.72 -6.48
C VAL A 59 -2.79 19.18 -6.14
N ASP A 60 -2.07 19.63 -5.12
CA ASP A 60 -2.15 21.02 -4.66
C ASP A 60 -0.76 21.47 -4.21
N GLY A 61 -0.25 22.56 -4.79
CA GLY A 61 1.05 23.11 -4.46
C GLY A 61 2.21 22.13 -4.71
N GLY A 62 2.08 21.25 -5.70
CA GLY A 62 3.09 20.23 -5.99
C GLY A 62 3.02 19.00 -5.09
N GLU A 63 2.08 18.96 -4.17
CA GLU A 63 1.88 17.80 -3.29
C GLU A 63 0.65 17.00 -3.72
N SER A 64 0.76 15.69 -3.65
CA SER A 64 -0.35 14.77 -3.90
C SER A 64 -0.95 14.31 -2.60
N ARG A 65 -2.28 14.31 -2.54
CA ARG A 65 -3.04 13.95 -1.33
C ARG A 65 -4.06 12.88 -1.66
N ILE A 66 -4.15 11.91 -0.78
CA ILE A 66 -5.12 10.82 -0.86
C ILE A 66 -5.96 10.86 0.41
N THR A 67 -7.27 10.78 0.28
CA THR A 67 -8.16 10.73 1.44
C THR A 67 -8.49 9.28 1.77
N ASP A 68 -8.30 8.89 3.02
CA ASP A 68 -8.62 7.54 3.46
C ASP A 68 -10.11 7.36 3.78
N LYS A 69 -10.50 6.15 4.18
CA LYS A 69 -11.88 5.80 4.53
C LYS A 69 -12.46 6.70 5.62
N ASN A 70 -11.64 7.13 6.57
CA ASN A 70 -12.07 7.93 7.72
C ASN A 70 -12.07 9.44 7.42
N GLY A 71 -11.78 9.84 6.18
CA GLY A 71 -11.70 11.25 5.81
C GLY A 71 -10.35 11.89 6.13
N THR A 72 -9.37 11.15 6.60
CA THR A 72 -8.03 11.67 6.86
C THR A 72 -7.31 11.92 5.53
N VAL A 73 -6.76 13.11 5.38
CA VAL A 73 -5.99 13.48 4.20
C VAL A 73 -4.55 13.03 4.40
N LEU A 74 -4.10 12.11 3.55
CA LEU A 74 -2.75 11.55 3.60
C LEU A 74 -1.88 12.23 2.56
N LEU A 75 -0.72 12.73 2.97
CA LEU A 75 0.27 13.27 2.04
C LEU A 75 1.08 12.12 1.44
N TYR A 76 1.16 12.10 0.09
CA TYR A 76 2.03 11.15 -0.57
C TYR A 76 3.50 11.55 -0.37
N ARG A 77 4.30 10.58 0.05
CA ARG A 77 5.75 10.72 0.18
C ARG A 77 6.43 9.63 -0.63
N THR A 78 7.57 9.95 -1.22
CA THR A 78 8.39 8.90 -1.83
C THR A 78 8.86 7.93 -0.76
N PRO A 79 9.23 6.69 -1.12
CA PRO A 79 9.74 5.74 -0.12
C PRO A 79 10.92 6.26 0.69
N ARG A 80 11.79 7.06 0.06
CA ARG A 80 12.93 7.67 0.74
C ARG A 80 12.47 8.71 1.76
N GLU A 81 11.54 9.57 1.40
CA GLU A 81 10.97 10.56 2.31
C GLU A 81 10.22 9.89 3.46
N TRP A 82 9.46 8.84 3.16
CA TRP A 82 8.75 8.06 4.16
C TRP A 82 9.69 7.53 5.23
N SER A 83 10.81 6.93 4.83
CA SER A 83 11.75 6.30 5.75
C SER A 83 12.43 7.28 6.71
N LYS A 84 12.42 8.56 6.37
CA LYS A 84 13.03 9.62 7.21
C LYS A 84 12.04 10.27 8.17
N GLN A 85 10.76 9.96 8.05
CA GLN A 85 9.74 10.52 8.92
C GLN A 85 9.83 9.92 10.33
N VAL A 86 9.26 10.61 11.29
CA VAL A 86 9.20 10.16 12.69
C VAL A 86 7.81 10.41 13.25
N ASN A 87 7.39 9.55 14.17
CA ASN A 87 6.22 9.72 15.05
C ASN A 87 4.94 10.18 14.34
N ASP A 88 4.53 11.42 14.57
CA ASP A 88 3.21 11.92 14.16
C ASP A 88 3.04 12.11 12.66
N GLU A 89 4.13 12.15 11.91
CA GLU A 89 4.08 12.28 10.44
C GLU A 89 3.62 10.98 9.77
N LEU A 90 3.95 9.86 10.36
CA LEU A 90 3.71 8.54 9.77
C LEU A 90 2.23 8.24 9.53
N PRO A 91 1.30 8.45 10.49
CA PRO A 91 -0.12 8.17 10.23
C PRO A 91 -0.80 9.17 9.31
N LEU A 92 -0.15 10.31 9.00
CA LEU A 92 -0.71 11.35 8.13
C LEU A 92 -0.10 11.36 6.74
N SER A 93 0.65 10.34 6.38
CA SER A 93 1.28 10.22 5.08
C SER A 93 1.16 8.80 4.55
N ILE A 94 1.38 8.64 3.26
CA ILE A 94 1.29 7.35 2.57
C ILE A 94 2.41 7.26 1.54
N THR A 95 2.93 6.07 1.35
CA THR A 95 3.90 5.78 0.31
C THR A 95 3.58 4.46 -0.38
N PHE A 96 4.25 4.20 -1.48
CA PHE A 96 4.16 2.95 -2.21
C PHE A 96 5.57 2.54 -2.62
N GLY A 97 6.17 1.68 -1.83
CA GLY A 97 7.55 1.26 -2.05
C GLY A 97 7.69 -0.26 -2.16
N PRO A 98 8.87 -0.75 -2.57
CA PRO A 98 9.08 -2.18 -2.80
C PRO A 98 9.01 -3.03 -1.52
N GLY A 99 9.05 -2.42 -0.36
CA GLY A 99 8.84 -3.10 0.92
C GLY A 99 7.39 -3.14 1.38
N ASP A 100 6.50 -2.48 0.66
CA ASP A 100 5.10 -2.33 1.03
C ASP A 100 4.25 -3.35 0.29
N PHE A 101 3.02 -3.53 0.77
CA PHE A 101 2.05 -4.39 0.10
C PHE A 101 0.64 -3.84 0.31
N PHE A 102 -0.32 -4.38 -0.42
CA PHE A 102 -1.73 -4.05 -0.20
C PHE A 102 -2.58 -5.32 -0.27
N THR A 103 -3.74 -5.23 0.33
CA THR A 103 -4.74 -6.30 0.29
C THR A 103 -6.10 -5.74 -0.11
N THR A 104 -6.91 -6.58 -0.73
CA THR A 104 -8.30 -6.23 -1.02
C THR A 104 -9.10 -6.15 0.28
N GLY A 105 -10.03 -5.19 0.32
CA GLY A 105 -10.93 -5.01 1.46
C GLY A 105 -10.36 -4.10 2.54
N ASP A 106 -11.12 -3.99 3.62
CA ASP A 106 -10.80 -3.17 4.78
C ASP A 106 -10.20 -4.05 5.87
N TYR A 107 -8.91 -3.89 6.12
CA TYR A 107 -8.21 -4.62 7.19
C TYR A 107 -8.11 -3.79 8.47
N GLY A 108 -8.55 -2.54 8.45
CA GLY A 108 -8.43 -1.62 9.56
C GLY A 108 -7.25 -0.67 9.39
N SER A 109 -7.14 0.29 10.29
CA SER A 109 -6.12 1.34 10.23
C SER A 109 -5.20 1.38 11.46
N ASP A 110 -5.30 0.41 12.34
CA ASP A 110 -4.43 0.35 13.53
C ASP A 110 -3.02 -0.07 13.15
N VAL A 111 -2.04 0.60 13.74
CA VAL A 111 -0.62 0.27 13.55
C VAL A 111 -0.36 -1.14 14.06
N ILE A 112 0.37 -1.92 13.27
CA ILE A 112 0.64 -3.34 13.55
C ILE A 112 2.14 -3.54 13.75
N SER A 113 2.52 -4.22 14.82
CA SER A 113 3.90 -4.62 15.02
C SER A 113 4.21 -5.88 14.18
N ASP A 114 5.25 -5.83 13.38
CA ASP A 114 5.65 -6.98 12.56
C ASP A 114 6.08 -8.17 13.43
N ALA A 115 6.61 -7.89 14.61
CA ALA A 115 7.05 -8.92 15.55
C ALA A 115 5.90 -9.74 16.16
N ASP A 116 4.65 -9.26 16.05
CA ASP A 116 3.47 -10.01 16.50
C ASP A 116 3.18 -11.22 15.62
N TYR A 117 3.83 -11.32 14.46
CA TYR A 117 3.66 -12.43 13.51
C TYR A 117 4.99 -13.14 13.31
N PRO A 118 5.07 -14.48 13.58
CA PRO A 118 6.35 -15.21 13.56
C PRO A 118 7.14 -15.10 12.25
N ALA A 119 6.45 -15.05 11.12
CA ALA A 119 7.08 -14.92 9.79
C ALA A 119 6.89 -13.52 9.18
N GLY A 120 6.43 -12.56 9.98
CA GLY A 120 6.08 -11.22 9.52
C GLY A 120 4.63 -11.11 9.05
N LEU A 121 4.10 -9.89 9.07
CA LEU A 121 2.71 -9.64 8.71
C LEU A 121 2.40 -10.02 7.26
N TYR A 122 3.28 -9.66 6.33
CA TYR A 122 3.06 -9.96 4.92
C TYR A 122 2.90 -11.46 4.67
N GLN A 123 3.80 -12.27 5.24
CA GLN A 123 3.74 -13.73 5.07
C GLN A 123 2.48 -14.31 5.71
N HIS A 124 2.08 -13.78 6.87
CA HIS A 124 0.84 -14.20 7.52
C HIS A 124 -0.37 -13.96 6.62
N LEU A 125 -0.52 -12.75 6.09
CA LEU A 125 -1.65 -12.40 5.23
C LEU A 125 -1.60 -13.15 3.90
N ASN A 126 -0.42 -13.25 3.28
CA ASN A 126 -0.26 -13.92 2.00
C ASN A 126 -0.57 -15.42 2.09
N SER A 127 -0.35 -16.04 3.23
CA SER A 127 -0.63 -17.46 3.45
C SER A 127 -2.06 -17.74 3.90
N THR A 128 -2.78 -16.74 4.40
CA THR A 128 -4.11 -16.92 5.00
C THR A 128 -5.24 -16.31 4.18
N ARG A 129 -4.95 -15.48 3.19
CA ARG A 129 -5.99 -14.85 2.38
C ARG A 129 -5.55 -14.58 0.95
N ASP A 130 -6.53 -14.53 0.07
CA ASP A 130 -6.34 -14.13 -1.32
C ASP A 130 -6.31 -12.60 -1.43
N GLY A 131 -5.82 -12.10 -2.56
CA GLY A 131 -5.83 -10.67 -2.85
C GLY A 131 -4.80 -9.87 -2.07
N VAL A 132 -3.66 -10.47 -1.77
CA VAL A 132 -2.51 -9.82 -1.14
C VAL A 132 -1.41 -9.66 -2.18
N TYR A 133 -0.94 -8.43 -2.37
CA TYR A 133 0.01 -8.10 -3.44
C TYR A 133 1.16 -7.25 -2.92
N LYS A 134 2.39 -7.68 -3.17
CA LYS A 134 3.57 -6.83 -2.98
C LYS A 134 3.63 -5.75 -4.03
N ILE A 135 3.97 -4.54 -3.63
CA ILE A 135 4.13 -3.42 -4.54
C ILE A 135 5.46 -3.57 -5.30
N THR A 136 5.38 -3.52 -6.62
CA THR A 136 6.55 -3.63 -7.50
C THR A 136 6.94 -2.30 -8.12
N SER A 137 5.95 -1.44 -8.40
CA SER A 137 6.22 -0.10 -8.93
C SER A 137 5.06 0.83 -8.68
N VAL A 138 5.32 2.13 -8.79
CA VAL A 138 4.33 3.18 -8.69
C VAL A 138 4.60 4.23 -9.76
N GLY A 139 3.54 4.72 -10.41
CA GLY A 139 3.59 5.82 -11.35
C GLY A 139 2.57 6.88 -10.98
N MET A 140 2.93 8.14 -11.22
CA MET A 140 2.06 9.29 -11.01
C MET A 140 1.62 9.85 -12.36
N TYR A 141 0.31 9.98 -12.56
CA TYR A 141 -0.27 10.55 -13.76
C TYR A 141 -0.96 11.87 -13.41
N MET A 142 -0.56 12.95 -14.08
CA MET A 142 -0.96 14.30 -13.69
C MET A 142 -2.13 14.85 -14.49
N LEU A 143 -2.40 14.33 -15.69
CA LEU A 143 -3.48 14.86 -16.54
C LEU A 143 -4.85 14.63 -15.90
N ILE A 144 -5.09 13.40 -15.44
CA ILE A 144 -6.17 13.06 -14.50
C ILE A 144 -5.43 12.55 -13.28
N PRO A 145 -5.30 13.35 -12.21
CA PRO A 145 -4.40 12.98 -11.11
C PRO A 145 -4.76 11.65 -10.48
N HIS A 146 -3.88 10.68 -10.65
CA HIS A 146 -3.99 9.38 -10.00
C HIS A 146 -2.63 8.70 -9.91
N LEU A 147 -2.53 7.75 -8.98
CA LEU A 147 -1.39 6.86 -8.84
C LEU A 147 -1.74 5.51 -9.44
N GLU A 148 -0.82 4.95 -10.19
CA GLU A 148 -0.91 3.57 -10.66
C GLU A 148 0.11 2.74 -9.92
N ILE A 149 -0.38 1.74 -9.19
CA ILE A 149 0.45 0.86 -8.37
C ILE A 149 0.37 -0.54 -8.96
N LEU A 150 1.52 -1.11 -9.27
CA LEU A 150 1.62 -2.48 -9.75
C LEU A 150 1.95 -3.40 -8.59
N GLY A 151 1.30 -4.56 -8.55
CA GLY A 151 1.47 -5.53 -7.48
C GLY A 151 1.61 -6.95 -7.99
N ARG A 152 2.30 -7.77 -7.20
CA ARG A 152 2.56 -9.17 -7.51
C ARG A 152 2.14 -10.09 -6.39
#